data_11512e7a394bc846b2467fcec3734495
#
_entry.id   11512e7a394bc846b2467fcec3734495
#
_cell.length_a   1.000
_cell.length_b   1.000
_cell.length_c   1.000
_cell.angle_alpha   90.00
_cell.angle_beta   90.00
_cell.angle_gamma   90.00
#
_symmetry.space_group_name_H-M   'P 1'
#
loop_
_entity.id
_entity.type
_entity.pdbx_description
1 polymer ?
#
loop_
_entity_poly.entity_id
_entity_poly.type
_entity_poly.pdbx_seq_one_letter_code
_entity_poly.pdbx_strand_id
1 'polypeptide(L)'
;MFRETIENEYIVIQEGTSEGTQMKYRKGDYWYKKDCRGKEGLVEYLVSEMLKYSTLDLAEYVVYEYGYINEARGCRSKNFLEAGEELITFYRLYYNEFGKDLSQILALMETMEERIEYVIKFVWQSCGLDITEYLKKVFTLDMLILNEDRHLNNLAVVLRGNRFVSAPIFDNGMSLLTANQSVNWHFPVEENVKRVVARPFCGSHEKMFHYFGQGFCVDFAAVQQWIEEEEDTNEKKVLKYQLQRYSFLATESI
;
A
#
# COMPACT_ATOMS: atom_id res chain seq x y z
N MET A 1 -16.55 -5.12 12.97
CA MET A 1 -15.21 -5.21 13.62
C MET A 1 -15.03 -6.58 14.24
N PHE A 2 -13.92 -7.28 13.97
CA PHE A 2 -13.56 -8.55 14.62
C PHE A 2 -12.91 -8.29 15.99
N ARG A 3 -12.84 -9.34 16.84
CA ARG A 3 -12.11 -9.32 18.11
C ARG A 3 -11.53 -10.72 18.34
N GLU A 4 -10.19 -10.80 18.38
CA GLU A 4 -9.49 -12.08 18.53
C GLU A 4 -8.34 -12.00 19.54
N THR A 5 -8.13 -13.11 20.25
CA THR A 5 -6.94 -13.35 21.07
C THR A 5 -6.01 -14.29 20.31
N ILE A 6 -4.75 -13.86 20.12
CA ILE A 6 -3.75 -14.60 19.36
C ILE A 6 -2.52 -14.77 20.26
N GLU A 7 -2.12 -16.02 20.42
CA GLU A 7 -0.97 -16.41 21.22
C GLU A 7 0.35 -16.01 20.52
N ASN A 8 1.40 -15.85 21.33
CA ASN A 8 2.71 -15.40 20.84
C ASN A 8 3.39 -16.41 19.89
N GLU A 9 2.99 -17.68 19.90
CA GLU A 9 3.50 -18.70 18.97
C GLU A 9 3.17 -18.40 17.50
N TYR A 10 2.13 -17.57 17.24
CA TYR A 10 1.73 -17.14 15.90
C TYR A 10 2.47 -15.87 15.42
N ILE A 11 3.39 -15.33 16.23
CA ILE A 11 4.22 -14.20 15.81
C ILE A 11 5.12 -14.62 14.65
N VAL A 12 5.06 -13.85 13.56
CA VAL A 12 5.94 -14.05 12.42
C VAL A 12 7.18 -13.19 12.60
N ILE A 13 8.30 -13.85 12.88
CA ILE A 13 9.62 -13.22 12.89
C ILE A 13 10.15 -13.33 11.46
N GLN A 14 10.08 -12.24 10.71
CA GLN A 14 10.67 -12.19 9.37
C GLN A 14 12.14 -11.80 9.48
N GLU A 15 13.03 -12.75 9.28
CA GLU A 15 14.44 -12.45 9.09
C GLU A 15 14.62 -11.69 7.75
N GLY A 16 14.98 -10.42 7.83
CA GLY A 16 15.53 -9.64 6.72
C GLY A 16 14.56 -9.08 5.68
N THR A 17 13.25 -8.95 5.92
CA THR A 17 12.30 -8.52 4.88
C THR A 17 11.56 -7.23 5.11
N SER A 18 11.62 -6.59 6.26
CA SER A 18 11.08 -5.24 6.38
C SER A 18 11.68 -4.49 7.55
N GLU A 19 12.00 -3.24 7.36
CA GLU A 19 12.21 -2.25 8.42
C GLU A 19 10.94 -2.00 9.26
N GLY A 20 9.90 -2.84 9.08
CA GLY A 20 8.60 -2.71 9.73
C GLY A 20 8.66 -3.07 11.21
N THR A 21 8.51 -2.07 12.06
CA THR A 21 8.39 -2.21 13.53
C THR A 21 7.05 -2.80 13.97
N GLN A 22 6.12 -3.04 13.05
CA GLN A 22 4.77 -3.54 13.34
C GLN A 22 4.79 -5.05 13.58
N MET A 23 4.26 -5.48 14.74
CA MET A 23 4.13 -6.89 15.07
C MET A 23 3.07 -7.56 14.19
N LYS A 24 3.47 -8.63 13.48
CA LYS A 24 2.61 -9.40 12.58
C LYS A 24 2.42 -10.81 13.15
N TYR A 25 1.20 -11.35 12.99
CA TYR A 25 0.88 -12.73 13.36
C TYR A 25 0.28 -13.44 12.17
N ARG A 26 0.45 -14.77 12.11
CA ARG A 26 -0.22 -15.62 11.13
C ARG A 26 -0.92 -16.76 11.86
N LYS A 27 -2.25 -16.82 11.75
CA LYS A 27 -3.07 -17.87 12.34
C LYS A 27 -4.06 -18.40 11.30
N GLY A 28 -3.90 -19.66 10.90
CA GLY A 28 -4.67 -20.23 9.79
C GLY A 28 -4.41 -19.46 8.49
N ASP A 29 -5.49 -19.07 7.83
CA ASP A 29 -5.45 -18.34 6.56
C ASP A 29 -5.37 -16.82 6.74
N TYR A 30 -5.21 -16.32 7.98
CA TYR A 30 -5.23 -14.90 8.26
C TYR A 30 -3.87 -14.37 8.73
N TRP A 31 -3.54 -13.18 8.22
CA TRP A 31 -2.50 -12.31 8.72
C TRP A 31 -3.12 -11.22 9.59
N TYR A 32 -2.46 -10.90 10.69
CA TYR A 32 -2.90 -9.88 11.64
C TYR A 32 -1.77 -8.89 11.88
N LYS A 33 -2.14 -7.60 11.94
CA LYS A 33 -1.23 -6.49 12.19
C LYS A 33 -1.82 -5.63 13.29
N LYS A 34 -1.09 -5.40 14.40
CA LYS A 34 -1.48 -4.44 15.44
C LYS A 34 -1.06 -3.04 15.06
N ASP A 35 -1.87 -2.04 15.44
CA ASP A 35 -1.48 -0.64 15.34
C ASP A 35 -0.24 -0.36 16.18
N CYS A 36 0.67 0.45 15.69
CA CYS A 36 1.97 0.71 16.31
C CYS A 36 2.29 2.21 16.43
N ARG A 37 2.13 2.98 15.36
CA ARG A 37 2.48 4.40 15.27
C ARG A 37 1.27 5.31 15.16
N GLY A 38 0.17 4.80 14.66
CA GLY A 38 -1.07 5.52 14.40
C GLY A 38 -2.27 4.59 14.45
N LYS A 39 -3.14 4.71 13.46
CA LYS A 39 -4.30 3.85 13.26
C LYS A 39 -4.14 3.07 11.94
N GLU A 40 -2.99 2.41 11.79
CA GLU A 40 -2.61 1.72 10.56
C GLU A 40 -3.67 0.70 10.13
N GLY A 41 -4.25 -0.03 11.10
CA GLY A 41 -5.31 -0.99 10.82
C GLY A 41 -6.61 -0.36 10.32
N LEU A 42 -6.97 0.81 10.84
CA LEU A 42 -8.09 1.59 10.33
C LEU A 42 -7.83 2.06 8.89
N VAL A 43 -6.61 2.54 8.61
CA VAL A 43 -6.24 3.00 7.27
C VAL A 43 -6.25 1.86 6.26
N GLU A 44 -5.68 0.69 6.59
CA GLU A 44 -5.76 -0.50 5.74
C GLU A 44 -7.22 -0.85 5.40
N TYR A 45 -8.10 -0.81 6.39
CA TYR A 45 -9.54 -1.04 6.21
C TYR A 45 -10.17 0.02 5.28
N LEU A 46 -10.03 1.31 5.60
CA LEU A 46 -10.62 2.39 4.82
C LEU A 46 -10.18 2.37 3.35
N VAL A 47 -8.89 2.12 3.11
CA VAL A 47 -8.33 2.04 1.76
C VAL A 47 -8.89 0.83 1.02
N SER A 48 -8.90 -0.35 1.63
CA SER A 48 -9.39 -1.57 0.96
C SER A 48 -10.91 -1.53 0.72
N GLU A 49 -11.69 -0.91 1.60
CA GLU A 49 -13.12 -0.70 1.38
C GLU A 49 -13.39 0.30 0.24
N MET A 50 -12.64 1.43 0.20
CA MET A 50 -12.71 2.37 -0.91
C MET A 50 -12.44 1.69 -2.26
N LEU A 51 -11.45 0.80 -2.32
CA LEU A 51 -11.08 0.11 -3.57
C LEU A 51 -12.16 -0.84 -4.09
N LYS A 52 -13.12 -1.27 -3.28
CA LYS A 52 -14.31 -2.02 -3.74
C LYS A 52 -15.20 -1.23 -4.70
N TYR A 53 -15.10 0.09 -4.65
CA TYR A 53 -15.80 1.03 -5.54
C TYR A 53 -14.91 1.53 -6.67
N SER A 54 -13.81 0.83 -6.96
CA SER A 54 -12.90 1.17 -8.07
C SER A 54 -13.04 0.19 -9.23
N THR A 55 -12.37 0.51 -10.34
CA THR A 55 -12.28 -0.39 -11.50
C THR A 55 -11.21 -1.48 -11.33
N LEU A 56 -10.58 -1.59 -10.17
CA LEU A 56 -9.66 -2.70 -9.85
C LEU A 56 -10.43 -3.98 -9.55
N ASP A 57 -9.91 -5.10 -10.02
CA ASP A 57 -10.39 -6.41 -9.61
C ASP A 57 -10.01 -6.73 -8.16
N LEU A 58 -10.84 -7.52 -7.47
CA LEU A 58 -10.57 -7.96 -6.09
C LEU A 58 -9.23 -8.70 -5.92
N ALA A 59 -8.71 -9.29 -6.99
CA ALA A 59 -7.42 -9.97 -6.98
C ALA A 59 -6.22 -8.99 -7.06
N GLU A 60 -6.46 -7.71 -7.32
CA GLU A 60 -5.40 -6.71 -7.51
C GLU A 60 -5.03 -5.96 -6.23
N TYR A 61 -5.78 -6.14 -5.16
CA TYR A 61 -5.49 -5.54 -3.86
C TYR A 61 -5.91 -6.44 -2.70
N VAL A 62 -5.29 -6.23 -1.54
CA VAL A 62 -5.61 -6.99 -0.33
C VAL A 62 -6.75 -6.30 0.42
N VAL A 63 -7.79 -7.07 0.75
CA VAL A 63 -8.92 -6.61 1.58
C VAL A 63 -8.59 -6.81 3.05
N TYR A 64 -8.81 -5.77 3.86
CA TYR A 64 -8.56 -5.78 5.30
C TYR A 64 -9.84 -5.60 6.09
N GLU A 65 -9.94 -6.32 7.20
CA GLU A 65 -10.95 -6.14 8.23
C GLU A 65 -10.32 -5.41 9.42
N TYR A 66 -11.02 -4.40 9.95
CA TYR A 66 -10.59 -3.66 11.14
C TYR A 66 -11.15 -4.26 12.41
N GLY A 67 -10.37 -4.31 13.49
CA GLY A 67 -10.82 -4.92 14.73
C GLY A 67 -9.80 -4.84 15.87
N TYR A 68 -9.85 -5.84 16.74
CA TYR A 68 -9.02 -5.94 17.93
C TYR A 68 -8.25 -7.26 17.97
N ILE A 69 -6.96 -7.16 18.27
CA ILE A 69 -6.01 -8.26 18.42
C ILE A 69 -5.42 -8.15 19.81
N ASN A 70 -5.69 -9.09 20.71
CA ASN A 70 -5.26 -9.03 22.11
C ASN A 70 -5.58 -7.66 22.75
N GLU A 71 -6.82 -7.19 22.57
CA GLU A 71 -7.36 -5.91 23.05
C GLU A 71 -6.75 -4.65 22.43
N ALA A 72 -5.68 -4.75 21.64
CA ALA A 72 -5.14 -3.64 20.86
C ALA A 72 -5.85 -3.51 19.51
N ARG A 73 -5.99 -2.30 18.99
CA ARG A 73 -6.50 -2.06 17.64
C ARG A 73 -5.56 -2.62 16.57
N GLY A 74 -6.12 -2.96 15.42
CA GLY A 74 -5.37 -3.48 14.30
C GLY A 74 -6.27 -3.99 13.18
N CYS A 75 -5.67 -4.64 12.20
CA CYS A 75 -6.39 -5.24 11.09
C CYS A 75 -6.00 -6.69 10.86
N ARG A 76 -6.82 -7.39 10.09
CA ARG A 76 -6.49 -8.70 9.53
C ARG A 76 -6.84 -8.76 8.05
N SER A 77 -6.12 -9.61 7.33
CA SER A 77 -6.43 -9.94 5.94
C SER A 77 -6.29 -11.44 5.71
N LYS A 78 -7.02 -11.96 4.73
CA LYS A 78 -6.75 -13.33 4.26
C LYS A 78 -5.39 -13.39 3.60
N ASN A 79 -4.73 -14.53 3.75
CA ASN A 79 -3.55 -14.83 2.96
C ASN A 79 -3.95 -14.90 1.49
N PHE A 80 -3.34 -14.08 0.65
CA PHE A 80 -3.61 -14.08 -0.79
C PHE A 80 -2.76 -15.09 -1.57
N LEU A 81 -1.77 -15.70 -0.91
CA LEU A 81 -0.95 -16.74 -1.52
C LEU A 81 -1.64 -18.11 -1.39
N GLU A 82 -1.69 -18.83 -2.49
CA GLU A 82 -2.09 -20.22 -2.53
C GLU A 82 -0.95 -21.15 -2.10
N ALA A 83 -1.25 -22.43 -1.90
CA ALA A 83 -0.24 -23.40 -1.53
C ALA A 83 0.82 -23.54 -2.65
N GLY A 84 2.08 -23.35 -2.28
CA GLY A 84 3.21 -23.40 -3.22
C GLY A 84 3.51 -22.09 -3.95
N GLU A 85 2.78 -21.02 -3.65
CA GLU A 85 3.11 -19.67 -4.13
C GLU A 85 4.05 -18.96 -3.15
N GLU A 86 4.89 -18.08 -3.68
CA GLU A 86 5.85 -17.30 -2.91
C GLU A 86 5.75 -15.81 -3.26
N LEU A 87 5.64 -14.96 -2.25
CA LEU A 87 5.73 -13.50 -2.39
C LEU A 87 7.19 -13.09 -2.36
N ILE A 88 7.65 -12.43 -3.42
CA ILE A 88 9.02 -11.94 -3.55
C ILE A 88 8.99 -10.43 -3.77
N THR A 89 9.43 -9.66 -2.77
CA THR A 89 9.50 -8.20 -2.88
C THR A 89 10.58 -7.78 -3.86
N PHE A 90 10.46 -6.58 -4.46
CA PHE A 90 11.49 -6.09 -5.40
C PHE A 90 12.85 -5.94 -4.72
N TYR A 91 12.86 -5.55 -3.44
CA TYR A 91 14.08 -5.55 -2.65
C TYR A 91 14.71 -6.95 -2.56
N ARG A 92 13.90 -7.95 -2.18
CA ARG A 92 14.37 -9.33 -2.00
C ARG A 92 14.81 -9.96 -3.31
N LEU A 93 14.06 -9.72 -4.38
CA LEU A 93 14.40 -10.19 -5.73
C LEU A 93 15.78 -9.68 -6.15
N TYR A 94 16.02 -8.38 -5.98
CA TYR A 94 17.30 -7.76 -6.32
C TYR A 94 18.46 -8.28 -5.45
N TYR A 95 18.20 -8.37 -4.14
CA TYR A 95 19.20 -8.86 -3.20
C TYR A 95 19.59 -10.32 -3.49
N ASN A 96 18.64 -11.18 -3.82
CA ASN A 96 18.90 -12.58 -4.15
C ASN A 96 19.74 -12.72 -5.43
N GLU A 97 19.54 -11.85 -6.41
CA GLU A 97 20.24 -11.92 -7.70
C GLU A 97 21.63 -11.27 -7.64
N PHE A 98 21.78 -10.13 -6.97
CA PHE A 98 23.01 -9.32 -7.01
C PHE A 98 23.74 -9.21 -5.68
N GLY A 99 23.16 -9.64 -4.56
CA GLY A 99 23.74 -9.48 -3.22
C GLY A 99 23.88 -8.02 -2.77
N LYS A 100 23.08 -7.10 -3.35
CA LYS A 100 23.18 -5.66 -3.12
C LYS A 100 21.83 -5.08 -2.68
N ASP A 101 21.87 -3.95 -2.00
CA ASP A 101 20.69 -3.17 -1.63
C ASP A 101 20.21 -2.33 -2.81
N LEU A 102 19.01 -2.62 -3.32
CA LEU A 102 18.40 -1.90 -4.43
C LEU A 102 18.19 -0.42 -4.10
N SER A 103 17.84 -0.07 -2.87
CA SER A 103 17.63 1.32 -2.47
C SER A 103 18.91 2.15 -2.59
N GLN A 104 20.06 1.56 -2.25
CA GLN A 104 21.36 2.21 -2.42
C GLN A 104 21.71 2.41 -3.89
N ILE A 105 21.39 1.44 -4.72
CA ILE A 105 21.62 1.57 -6.18
C ILE A 105 20.76 2.69 -6.77
N LEU A 106 19.46 2.75 -6.41
CA LEU A 106 18.58 3.81 -6.88
C LEU A 106 19.01 5.20 -6.38
N ALA A 107 19.56 5.28 -5.18
CA ALA A 107 20.05 6.56 -4.63
C ALA A 107 21.25 7.16 -5.41
N LEU A 108 21.95 6.36 -6.21
CA LEU A 108 23.03 6.83 -7.07
C LEU A 108 22.55 7.43 -8.40
N MET A 109 21.27 7.25 -8.73
CA MET A 109 20.66 7.77 -9.95
C MET A 109 20.13 9.19 -9.73
N GLU A 110 20.30 10.06 -10.72
CA GLU A 110 19.98 11.48 -10.60
C GLU A 110 18.47 11.73 -10.67
N THR A 111 17.77 11.07 -11.59
CA THR A 111 16.36 11.34 -11.89
C THR A 111 15.41 10.25 -11.37
N MET A 112 14.14 10.62 -11.20
CA MET A 112 13.06 9.69 -10.89
C MET A 112 12.86 8.68 -12.02
N GLU A 113 12.92 9.16 -13.25
CA GLU A 113 12.74 8.39 -14.47
C GLU A 113 13.79 7.27 -14.57
N GLU A 114 15.06 7.59 -14.35
CA GLU A 114 16.14 6.58 -14.32
C GLU A 114 15.89 5.49 -13.29
N ARG A 115 15.41 5.85 -12.09
CA ARG A 115 15.10 4.88 -11.03
C ARG A 115 13.95 3.96 -11.42
N ILE A 116 12.90 4.52 -12.01
CA ILE A 116 11.72 3.77 -12.46
C ILE A 116 12.11 2.81 -13.59
N GLU A 117 12.78 3.32 -14.62
CA GLU A 117 13.19 2.51 -15.78
C GLU A 117 14.15 1.39 -15.38
N TYR A 118 15.07 1.67 -14.45
CA TYR A 118 15.95 0.66 -13.90
C TYR A 118 15.18 -0.49 -13.22
N VAL A 119 14.19 -0.16 -12.38
CA VAL A 119 13.40 -1.19 -11.68
C VAL A 119 12.53 -1.99 -12.66
N ILE A 120 11.87 -1.34 -13.62
CA ILE A 120 11.07 -2.02 -14.65
C ILE A 120 11.95 -2.99 -15.45
N LYS A 121 13.10 -2.51 -15.93
CA LYS A 121 14.05 -3.33 -16.68
C LYS A 121 14.60 -4.50 -15.86
N PHE A 122 14.96 -4.25 -14.61
CA PHE A 122 15.44 -5.28 -13.70
C PHE A 122 14.39 -6.38 -13.50
N VAL A 123 13.14 -6.03 -13.15
CA VAL A 123 12.08 -7.03 -12.95
C VAL A 123 11.77 -7.78 -14.24
N TRP A 124 11.75 -7.11 -15.38
CA TRP A 124 11.61 -7.79 -16.68
C TRP A 124 12.73 -8.80 -16.92
N GLN A 125 13.98 -8.46 -16.64
CA GLN A 125 15.12 -9.36 -16.83
C GLN A 125 15.09 -10.56 -15.89
N SER A 126 14.69 -10.36 -14.63
CA SER A 126 14.69 -11.41 -13.61
C SER A 126 13.44 -12.31 -13.67
N CYS A 127 12.29 -11.75 -14.04
CA CYS A 127 10.99 -12.42 -13.94
C CYS A 127 10.28 -12.61 -15.30
N GLY A 128 10.73 -11.94 -16.37
CA GLY A 128 10.00 -11.88 -17.64
C GLY A 128 8.64 -11.17 -17.52
N LEU A 129 8.45 -10.35 -16.50
CA LEU A 129 7.19 -9.67 -16.20
C LEU A 129 7.30 -8.16 -16.40
N ASP A 130 6.43 -7.59 -17.25
CA ASP A 130 6.25 -6.13 -17.32
C ASP A 130 5.36 -5.67 -16.16
N ILE A 131 5.93 -4.85 -15.30
CA ILE A 131 5.27 -4.31 -14.11
C ILE A 131 4.73 -2.89 -14.32
N THR A 132 4.75 -2.35 -15.53
CA THR A 132 4.36 -0.96 -15.81
C THR A 132 2.92 -0.70 -15.37
N GLU A 133 1.96 -1.55 -15.77
CA GLU A 133 0.55 -1.41 -15.37
C GLU A 133 0.34 -1.63 -13.86
N TYR A 134 1.12 -2.51 -13.24
CA TYR A 134 1.10 -2.67 -11.78
C TYR A 134 1.55 -1.39 -11.07
N LEU A 135 2.68 -0.81 -11.44
CA LEU A 135 3.19 0.43 -10.86
C LEU A 135 2.25 1.61 -11.10
N LYS A 136 1.63 1.68 -12.27
CA LYS A 136 0.62 2.67 -12.59
C LYS A 136 -0.57 2.63 -11.62
N LYS A 137 -1.08 1.44 -11.28
CA LYS A 137 -2.14 1.23 -10.29
C LYS A 137 -1.67 1.62 -8.88
N VAL A 138 -0.48 1.16 -8.49
CA VAL A 138 0.12 1.48 -7.18
C VAL A 138 0.25 2.99 -6.99
N PHE A 139 0.83 3.72 -7.95
CA PHE A 139 1.08 5.16 -7.78
C PHE A 139 -0.16 6.02 -7.98
N THR A 140 -1.19 5.52 -8.68
CA THR A 140 -2.53 6.13 -8.65
C THR A 140 -3.11 6.03 -7.24
N LEU A 141 -3.03 4.85 -6.60
CA LEU A 141 -3.50 4.66 -5.23
C LEU A 141 -2.70 5.51 -4.25
N ASP A 142 -1.36 5.42 -4.29
CA ASP A 142 -0.49 6.14 -3.35
C ASP A 142 -0.69 7.65 -3.39
N MET A 143 -0.96 8.24 -4.56
CA MET A 143 -1.32 9.63 -4.70
C MET A 143 -2.67 9.93 -4.02
N LEU A 144 -3.68 9.07 -4.21
CA LEU A 144 -5.01 9.25 -3.65
C LEU A 144 -5.03 9.12 -2.12
N ILE A 145 -4.24 8.21 -1.56
CA ILE A 145 -4.23 7.92 -0.12
C ILE A 145 -3.07 8.56 0.64
N LEU A 146 -2.12 9.22 -0.06
CA LEU A 146 -0.91 9.80 0.53
C LEU A 146 -0.05 8.77 1.27
N ASN A 147 0.30 7.68 0.62
CA ASN A 147 1.13 6.64 1.21
C ASN A 147 2.58 7.10 1.40
N GLU A 148 3.06 7.17 2.64
CA GLU A 148 4.41 7.64 2.98
C GLU A 148 5.42 6.50 3.11
N ASP A 149 4.99 5.24 3.00
CA ASP A 149 5.83 4.07 3.24
C ASP A 149 5.84 3.06 2.08
N ARG A 150 5.57 3.49 0.85
CA ARG A 150 5.71 2.65 -0.34
C ARG A 150 7.18 2.43 -0.66
N HIS A 151 7.85 1.61 0.13
CA HIS A 151 9.24 1.19 -0.14
C HIS A 151 9.30 -0.08 -1.00
N LEU A 152 10.51 -0.48 -1.43
CA LEU A 152 10.71 -1.60 -2.34
C LEU A 152 10.33 -2.97 -1.76
N ASN A 153 10.12 -3.08 -0.44
CA ASN A 153 9.55 -4.26 0.21
C ASN A 153 8.00 -4.29 0.16
N ASN A 154 7.35 -3.18 -0.23
CA ASN A 154 5.90 -3.08 -0.41
C ASN A 154 5.50 -3.10 -1.90
N LEU A 155 6.47 -3.39 -2.77
CA LEU A 155 6.30 -3.71 -4.18
C LEU A 155 6.79 -5.14 -4.41
N ALA A 156 5.99 -6.00 -5.04
CA ALA A 156 6.31 -7.41 -5.10
C ALA A 156 5.75 -8.10 -6.34
N VAL A 157 6.33 -9.27 -6.62
CA VAL A 157 5.80 -10.29 -7.53
C VAL A 157 5.43 -11.53 -6.73
N VAL A 158 4.55 -12.35 -7.29
CA VAL A 158 4.21 -13.69 -6.79
C VAL A 158 4.75 -14.71 -7.77
N LEU A 159 5.56 -15.65 -7.27
CA LEU A 159 5.93 -16.84 -8.01
C LEU A 159 4.81 -17.88 -7.91
N ARG A 160 4.16 -18.15 -9.02
CA ARG A 160 3.03 -19.09 -9.18
C ARG A 160 3.46 -20.23 -10.08
N GLY A 161 3.84 -21.35 -9.49
CA GLY A 161 4.51 -22.44 -10.24
C GLY A 161 5.81 -21.94 -10.88
N ASN A 162 5.86 -21.87 -12.21
CA ASN A 162 7.03 -21.39 -12.97
C ASN A 162 6.79 -20.00 -13.61
N ARG A 163 5.80 -19.23 -13.14
CA ARG A 163 5.49 -17.90 -13.69
C ARG A 163 5.50 -16.87 -12.58
N PHE A 164 5.93 -15.68 -12.94
CA PHE A 164 5.77 -14.51 -12.09
C PHE A 164 4.53 -13.73 -12.52
N VAL A 165 3.79 -13.25 -11.52
CA VAL A 165 2.66 -12.33 -11.69
C VAL A 165 2.83 -11.17 -10.71
N SER A 166 2.20 -10.02 -10.97
CA SER A 166 2.20 -8.92 -10.00
C SER A 166 1.49 -9.34 -8.73
N ALA A 167 2.04 -8.97 -7.58
CA ALA A 167 1.34 -9.14 -6.31
C ALA A 167 0.11 -8.22 -6.24
N PRO A 168 -0.94 -8.55 -5.48
CA PRO A 168 -1.96 -7.57 -5.13
C PRO A 168 -1.33 -6.40 -4.39
N ILE A 169 -1.92 -5.20 -4.49
CA ILE A 169 -1.46 -4.02 -3.73
C ILE A 169 -1.75 -4.26 -2.25
N PHE A 170 -0.74 -4.13 -1.41
CA PHE A 170 -0.81 -4.40 0.03
C PHE A 170 -0.01 -3.36 0.82
N ASP A 171 -0.16 -3.38 2.14
CA ASP A 171 0.59 -2.57 3.11
C ASP A 171 0.41 -1.05 2.87
N ASN A 172 -0.86 -0.61 3.00
CA ASN A 172 -1.28 0.78 2.83
C ASN A 172 -1.46 1.51 4.17
N GLY A 173 -1.13 0.87 5.30
CA GLY A 173 -1.42 1.37 6.64
C GLY A 173 -0.76 2.70 6.99
N MET A 174 0.37 3.03 6.37
CA MET A 174 1.08 4.30 6.57
C MET A 174 0.60 5.40 5.61
N SER A 175 -0.70 5.53 5.47
CA SER A 175 -1.37 6.51 4.59
C SER A 175 -2.31 7.43 5.38
N LEU A 176 -2.97 8.34 4.70
CA LEU A 176 -3.98 9.26 5.25
C LEU A 176 -3.46 10.04 6.47
N LEU A 177 -2.16 10.32 6.52
CA LEU A 177 -1.46 11.08 7.57
C LEU A 177 -1.49 10.42 8.95
N THR A 178 -1.91 9.15 9.08
CA THR A 178 -2.18 8.52 10.38
C THR A 178 -0.96 8.43 11.31
N ALA A 179 0.23 8.28 10.75
CA ALA A 179 1.48 8.16 11.52
C ALA A 179 2.47 9.31 11.25
N ASN A 180 2.06 10.35 10.51
CA ASN A 180 2.92 11.47 10.18
C ASN A 180 3.05 12.43 11.36
N GLN A 181 4.21 12.45 12.00
CA GLN A 181 4.49 13.25 13.20
C GLN A 181 4.57 14.76 12.93
N SER A 182 4.67 15.19 11.68
CA SER A 182 4.69 16.61 11.30
C SER A 182 3.28 17.21 11.17
N VAL A 183 2.24 16.39 11.24
CA VAL A 183 0.85 16.80 11.14
C VAL A 183 0.40 17.52 12.41
N ASN A 184 -0.30 18.63 12.22
CA ASN A 184 -0.95 19.34 13.31
C ASN A 184 -2.44 19.52 12.97
N TRP A 185 -3.31 18.79 13.64
CA TRP A 185 -4.75 18.78 13.40
C TRP A 185 -5.48 20.08 13.79
N HIS A 186 -4.78 21.09 14.33
CA HIS A 186 -5.30 22.44 14.45
C HIS A 186 -5.28 23.20 13.11
N PHE A 187 -4.49 22.74 12.14
CA PHE A 187 -4.51 23.27 10.78
C PHE A 187 -5.49 22.51 9.88
N PRO A 188 -6.00 23.16 8.82
CA PRO A 188 -6.78 22.48 7.80
C PRO A 188 -6.04 21.29 7.16
N VAL A 189 -6.79 20.33 6.60
CA VAL A 189 -6.22 19.15 5.93
C VAL A 189 -5.29 19.59 4.79
N GLU A 190 -5.65 20.66 4.04
CA GLU A 190 -4.86 21.22 2.94
C GLU A 190 -3.43 21.60 3.32
N GLU A 191 -3.23 22.06 4.56
CA GLU A 191 -1.90 22.41 5.05
C GLU A 191 -1.11 21.19 5.49
N ASN A 192 -1.80 20.19 6.03
CA ASN A 192 -1.16 18.95 6.49
C ASN A 192 -0.71 18.06 5.34
N VAL A 193 -1.48 17.95 4.25
CA VAL A 193 -1.11 17.12 3.09
C VAL A 193 0.15 17.61 2.37
N LYS A 194 0.52 18.87 2.53
CA LYS A 194 1.77 19.43 1.97
C LYS A 194 3.04 18.88 2.64
N ARG A 195 2.91 18.21 3.79
CA ARG A 195 4.01 17.67 4.59
C ARG A 195 4.34 16.22 4.26
N VAL A 196 3.60 15.63 3.35
CA VAL A 196 3.76 14.24 2.92
C VAL A 196 4.95 14.10 1.99
N VAL A 197 5.72 13.05 2.19
CA VAL A 197 6.85 12.70 1.34
C VAL A 197 6.64 11.31 0.77
N ALA A 198 6.54 11.23 -0.54
CA ALA A 198 6.35 9.98 -1.26
C ALA A 198 7.63 9.14 -1.35
N ARG A 199 7.48 7.87 -1.69
CA ARG A 199 8.53 6.86 -1.96
C ARG A 199 8.05 5.93 -3.08
N PRO A 200 8.92 5.10 -3.70
CA PRO A 200 10.38 4.95 -3.48
C PRO A 200 11.21 5.79 -4.44
N PHE A 201 10.64 6.28 -5.56
CA PHE A 201 11.44 6.84 -6.66
C PHE A 201 11.70 8.34 -6.51
N CYS A 202 10.76 9.07 -5.89
CA CYS A 202 10.94 10.49 -5.54
C CYS A 202 10.03 10.88 -4.36
N GLY A 203 10.19 12.11 -3.85
CA GLY A 203 9.39 12.65 -2.74
C GLY A 203 8.01 13.18 -3.12
N SER A 204 7.51 12.97 -4.35
CA SER A 204 6.23 13.51 -4.84
C SER A 204 5.36 12.43 -5.45
N HIS A 205 4.19 12.19 -4.85
CA HIS A 205 3.17 11.30 -5.40
C HIS A 205 2.69 11.75 -6.79
N GLU A 206 2.46 13.06 -6.95
CA GLU A 206 1.97 13.61 -8.22
C GLU A 206 2.97 13.41 -9.37
N LYS A 207 4.28 13.53 -9.11
CA LYS A 207 5.28 13.28 -10.15
C LYS A 207 5.27 11.82 -10.60
N MET A 208 5.20 10.87 -9.67
CA MET A 208 5.11 9.44 -10.00
C MET A 208 3.80 9.12 -10.73
N PHE A 209 2.68 9.67 -10.28
CA PHE A 209 1.39 9.53 -10.98
C PHE A 209 1.46 10.08 -12.40
N HIS A 210 2.00 11.27 -12.61
CA HIS A 210 2.10 11.86 -13.96
C HIS A 210 3.01 11.08 -14.90
N TYR A 211 4.04 10.44 -14.36
CA TYR A 211 4.90 9.57 -15.17
C TYR A 211 4.16 8.35 -15.70
N PHE A 212 3.40 7.67 -14.86
CA PHE A 212 2.69 6.45 -15.22
C PHE A 212 1.30 6.71 -15.82
N GLY A 213 0.66 7.81 -15.46
CA GLY A 213 -0.74 8.09 -15.77
C GLY A 213 -1.71 7.37 -14.82
N GLN A 214 -3.02 7.48 -15.14
CA GLN A 214 -4.10 6.93 -14.33
C GLN A 214 -4.22 5.41 -14.50
N GLY A 215 -4.11 4.67 -13.39
CA GLY A 215 -4.16 3.22 -13.36
C GLY A 215 -5.56 2.62 -13.13
N PHE A 216 -6.48 3.39 -12.53
CA PHE A 216 -7.86 2.98 -12.28
C PHE A 216 -8.75 4.20 -12.03
N CYS A 217 -10.07 3.97 -12.06
CA CYS A 217 -11.09 4.95 -11.68
C CYS A 217 -11.78 4.51 -10.39
N VAL A 218 -12.46 5.47 -9.72
CA VAL A 218 -13.22 5.24 -8.49
C VAL A 218 -14.64 5.80 -8.65
N ASP A 219 -15.65 5.07 -8.23
CA ASP A 219 -17.01 5.60 -8.08
C ASP A 219 -17.07 6.49 -6.82
N PHE A 220 -16.75 7.76 -6.99
CA PHE A 220 -16.71 8.72 -5.89
C PHE A 220 -18.06 8.92 -5.23
N ALA A 221 -19.17 8.80 -5.95
CA ALA A 221 -20.50 8.94 -5.37
C ALA A 221 -20.79 7.78 -4.40
N ALA A 222 -20.48 6.54 -4.81
CA ALA A 222 -20.63 5.37 -3.97
C ALA A 222 -19.67 5.40 -2.76
N VAL A 223 -18.40 5.78 -2.96
CA VAL A 223 -17.44 5.94 -1.85
C VAL A 223 -17.91 7.02 -0.88
N GLN A 224 -18.46 8.15 -1.37
CA GLN A 224 -18.91 9.24 -0.53
C GLN A 224 -20.11 8.81 0.31
N GLN A 225 -21.05 8.05 -0.25
CA GLN A 225 -22.16 7.49 0.50
C GLN A 225 -21.67 6.53 1.59
N TRP A 226 -20.81 5.58 1.25
CA TRP A 226 -20.25 4.62 2.20
C TRP A 226 -19.47 5.29 3.33
N ILE A 227 -18.59 6.25 3.01
CA ILE A 227 -17.70 6.85 4.00
C ILE A 227 -18.45 7.72 5.01
N GLU A 228 -19.66 8.24 4.70
CA GLU A 228 -20.47 8.98 5.67
C GLU A 228 -20.92 8.10 6.84
N GLU A 229 -21.13 6.79 6.62
CA GLU A 229 -21.52 5.82 7.64
C GLU A 229 -20.37 5.41 8.57
N GLU A 230 -19.11 5.68 8.16
CA GLU A 230 -17.93 5.36 8.96
C GLU A 230 -17.69 6.35 10.11
N GLU A 231 -16.99 5.90 11.15
CA GLU A 231 -16.62 6.72 12.32
C GLU A 231 -15.90 8.02 11.89
N ASP A 232 -16.25 9.16 12.52
CA ASP A 232 -15.62 10.46 12.21
C ASP A 232 -14.19 10.50 12.78
N THR A 233 -13.23 10.24 11.91
CA THR A 233 -11.79 10.24 12.21
C THR A 233 -11.03 11.22 11.33
N ASN A 234 -9.81 11.56 11.73
CA ASN A 234 -8.96 12.41 10.91
C ASN A 234 -8.60 11.74 9.58
N GLU A 235 -8.38 10.44 9.60
CA GLU A 235 -8.09 9.63 8.41
C GLU A 235 -9.27 9.68 7.41
N LYS A 236 -10.51 9.59 7.89
CA LYS A 236 -11.72 9.79 7.08
C LYS A 236 -11.75 11.19 6.44
N LYS A 237 -11.42 12.24 7.22
CA LYS A 237 -11.40 13.63 6.71
C LYS A 237 -10.34 13.80 5.62
N VAL A 238 -9.15 13.20 5.78
CA VAL A 238 -8.12 13.22 4.76
C VAL A 238 -8.57 12.50 3.51
N LEU A 239 -9.17 11.31 3.62
CA LEU A 239 -9.66 10.57 2.47
C LEU A 239 -10.74 11.35 1.71
N LYS A 240 -11.70 11.95 2.40
CA LYS A 240 -12.72 12.81 1.77
C LYS A 240 -12.10 13.99 1.02
N TYR A 241 -11.11 14.66 1.63
CA TYR A 241 -10.38 15.75 0.99
C TYR A 241 -9.66 15.29 -0.28
N GLN A 242 -8.99 14.15 -0.23
CA GLN A 242 -8.26 13.61 -1.36
C GLN A 242 -9.18 13.20 -2.53
N LEU A 243 -10.34 12.59 -2.24
CA LEU A 243 -11.37 12.30 -3.24
C LEU A 243 -11.86 13.56 -3.94
N GLN A 244 -12.08 14.65 -3.20
CA GLN A 244 -12.46 15.93 -3.80
C GLN A 244 -11.34 16.52 -4.67
N ARG A 245 -10.10 16.49 -4.16
CA ARG A 245 -8.91 17.03 -4.85
C ARG A 245 -8.65 16.32 -6.18
N TYR A 246 -8.81 15.01 -6.21
CA TYR A 246 -8.53 14.16 -7.37
C TYR A 246 -9.81 13.68 -8.07
N SER A 247 -10.81 14.56 -8.16
CA SER A 247 -12.11 14.25 -8.77
C SER A 247 -12.03 13.75 -10.22
N PHE A 248 -10.93 14.02 -10.93
CA PHE A 248 -10.69 13.48 -12.27
C PHE A 248 -10.49 11.96 -12.32
N LEU A 249 -10.22 11.30 -11.17
CA LEU A 249 -10.18 9.85 -11.06
C LEU A 249 -11.58 9.22 -10.97
N ALA A 250 -12.66 10.03 -10.96
CA ALA A 250 -14.00 9.51 -10.92
C ALA A 250 -14.32 8.69 -12.19
N THR A 251 -15.09 7.62 -12.03
CA THR A 251 -15.70 6.94 -13.17
C THR A 251 -16.61 7.93 -13.89
N GLU A 252 -16.51 8.03 -15.21
CA GLU A 252 -17.49 8.78 -15.97
C GLU A 252 -18.88 8.16 -15.72
N SER A 253 -19.84 9.00 -15.29
CA SER A 253 -21.24 8.56 -15.15
C SER A 253 -21.72 8.16 -16.54
N ILE A 254 -22.01 6.86 -16.75
CA ILE A 254 -22.64 6.34 -17.95
C ILE A 254 -24.09 6.78 -17.99
#